data_afff29ed95188f3c6a2a6f85a21d2cd5
#
_entry.id   afff29ed95188f3c6a2a6f85a21d2cd5
#
_cell.length_a   1.000
_cell.length_b   1.000
_cell.length_c   1.000
_cell.angle_alpha   90.00
_cell.angle_beta   90.00
_cell.angle_gamma   90.00
#
_symmetry.space_group_name_H-M   'P 1'
#
loop_
_entity.id
_entity.type
_entity.pdbx_description
1 polymer ?
#
loop_
_entity_poly.entity_id
_entity_poly.type
_entity_poly.pdbx_seq_one_letter_code
_entity_poly.pdbx_strand_id
1 'polypeptide(L)'
;LKAIFNAVGRYCPSLAVSVSLLLTVAPSTAVAAATSYPLTLKNCGQEVTFKAAPTRTASIGQSTTEILYLLGLADKVVGTAVWIGPVIEGYEDVNAKVPRLADNDPSFESVVATKPDLVTAQFQWHVGPEGIVATPKQFAELSIPVYVSPADCAAKDNSAGGDGVRHKSFSMELIYQEISELSEIFDVQDRGEALIAKLKAREEAARGKIANADGKLSAVFWFSSAEMDIDPYVAGTNGAPGYILSALGIKNVVSTEEEWPTIGWETIAKADPKIVVIGKMDRRRFPADDWELKMKFLKSDPVTSLMPAVKADHIVVMDAQAMNPTIRTIEGIEVLADAVEKAGLAK
;
A
#
# COMPACT_ATOMS: atom_id res chain seq x y z
N LEU A 1 73.94 10.61 74.49
CA LEU A 1 72.76 11.18 75.13
C LEU A 1 71.53 11.02 74.25
N LYS A 2 70.52 10.36 74.81
CA LYS A 2 69.13 10.30 74.44
C LYS A 2 68.69 9.54 73.12
N ALA A 3 68.01 8.46 73.41
CA ALA A 3 67.24 7.59 72.59
C ALA A 3 65.99 8.30 72.00
N ILE A 4 65.63 7.92 70.84
CA ILE A 4 64.24 8.14 70.26
C ILE A 4 63.74 6.84 69.66
N PHE A 5 62.67 6.34 70.22
CA PHE A 5 61.91 5.17 69.79
C PHE A 5 61.18 5.41 68.42
N ASN A 6 61.35 4.50 67.51
CA ASN A 6 60.54 4.44 66.29
C ASN A 6 59.32 3.54 66.52
N ALA A 7 58.15 4.10 66.38
CA ALA A 7 56.89 3.36 66.29
C ALA A 7 56.51 3.13 64.84
N VAL A 8 56.49 1.85 64.44
CA VAL A 8 56.03 1.42 63.10
C VAL A 8 54.53 1.23 63.15
N GLY A 9 53.80 2.15 62.49
CA GLY A 9 52.34 2.00 62.22
C GLY A 9 52.08 1.13 60.98
N ARG A 10 51.41 0.02 61.18
CA ARG A 10 50.92 -0.85 60.11
C ARG A 10 49.63 -0.27 59.53
N TYR A 11 49.67 0.16 58.29
CA TYR A 11 48.47 0.47 57.54
C TYR A 11 47.96 -0.81 56.86
N CYS A 12 46.71 -1.26 57.16
CA CYS A 12 45.94 -2.23 56.41
C CYS A 12 45.17 -1.46 55.36
N PRO A 13 45.28 -1.78 54.04
CA PRO A 13 44.35 -1.25 53.06
C PRO A 13 43.05 -2.07 53.05
N SER A 14 41.94 -1.44 53.41
CA SER A 14 40.59 -2.00 53.24
C SER A 14 40.21 -1.95 51.78
N LEU A 15 40.16 -3.10 51.12
CA LEU A 15 39.55 -3.23 49.80
C LEU A 15 38.01 -3.07 49.93
N ALA A 16 37.50 -1.93 49.52
CA ALA A 16 36.06 -1.75 49.29
C ALA A 16 35.68 -2.37 47.94
N VAL A 17 35.06 -3.53 47.96
CA VAL A 17 34.44 -4.16 46.77
C VAL A 17 33.11 -3.47 46.50
N SER A 18 33.09 -2.56 45.52
CA SER A 18 31.83 -1.96 45.03
C SER A 18 31.14 -2.97 44.14
N VAL A 19 30.09 -3.61 44.62
CA VAL A 19 29.18 -4.44 43.82
C VAL A 19 28.25 -3.50 43.06
N SER A 20 28.55 -3.24 41.78
CA SER A 20 27.64 -2.54 40.85
C SER A 20 26.51 -3.48 40.44
N LEU A 21 25.32 -3.27 40.99
CA LEU A 21 24.09 -3.96 40.60
C LEU A 21 23.65 -3.41 39.23
N LEU A 22 23.99 -4.12 38.17
CA LEU A 22 23.44 -3.85 36.83
C LEU A 22 21.97 -4.26 36.83
N LEU A 23 21.06 -3.28 37.00
CA LEU A 23 19.64 -3.46 36.70
C LEU A 23 19.50 -3.62 35.19
N THR A 24 19.33 -4.86 34.72
CA THR A 24 18.86 -5.14 33.36
C THR A 24 17.39 -4.75 33.30
N VAL A 25 17.10 -3.56 32.72
CA VAL A 25 15.73 -3.18 32.31
C VAL A 25 15.40 -4.06 31.12
N ALA A 26 14.62 -5.12 31.33
CA ALA A 26 14.02 -5.86 30.23
C ALA A 26 13.02 -4.93 29.51
N PRO A 27 13.03 -4.87 28.18
CA PRO A 27 12.01 -4.12 27.46
C PRO A 27 10.65 -4.74 27.76
N SER A 28 9.79 -4.01 28.45
CA SER A 28 8.38 -4.37 28.59
C SER A 28 7.76 -4.24 27.19
N THR A 29 7.45 -5.34 26.53
CA THR A 29 6.55 -5.36 25.40
C THR A 29 5.17 -4.93 25.94
N ALA A 30 4.78 -3.68 25.70
CA ALA A 30 3.42 -3.26 25.95
C ALA A 30 2.52 -4.09 25.04
N VAL A 31 1.72 -4.99 25.58
CA VAL A 31 0.66 -5.68 24.84
C VAL A 31 -0.40 -4.63 24.56
N ALA A 32 -0.81 -4.50 23.30
CA ALA A 32 -1.87 -3.59 22.92
C ALA A 32 -3.15 -3.93 23.71
N ALA A 33 -3.90 -2.91 24.13
CA ALA A 33 -5.11 -3.13 24.90
C ALA A 33 -6.18 -3.78 24.00
N ALA A 34 -6.89 -4.76 24.53
CA ALA A 34 -8.00 -5.40 23.81
C ALA A 34 -9.09 -4.39 23.43
N THR A 35 -9.72 -4.59 22.29
CA THR A 35 -10.80 -3.72 21.81
C THR A 35 -12.04 -3.78 22.71
N SER A 36 -12.54 -2.62 23.10
CA SER A 36 -13.83 -2.53 23.81
C SER A 36 -14.98 -2.37 22.83
N TYR A 37 -15.90 -3.31 22.81
CA TYR A 37 -17.12 -3.23 22.00
C TYR A 37 -18.33 -2.74 22.81
N PRO A 38 -19.28 -2.00 22.20
CA PRO A 38 -19.29 -1.62 20.79
C PRO A 38 -18.20 -0.59 20.46
N LEU A 39 -17.45 -0.86 19.37
CA LEU A 39 -16.47 0.05 18.81
C LEU A 39 -17.14 0.93 17.75
N THR A 40 -16.95 2.26 17.83
CA THR A 40 -17.43 3.19 16.80
C THR A 40 -16.25 3.95 16.19
N LEU A 41 -16.11 3.87 14.87
CA LEU A 41 -15.08 4.56 14.09
C LEU A 41 -15.72 5.55 13.11
N LYS A 42 -14.98 6.62 12.79
CA LYS A 42 -15.30 7.48 11.64
C LYS A 42 -14.61 6.93 10.41
N ASN A 43 -15.38 6.43 9.46
CA ASN A 43 -14.87 5.88 8.23
C ASN A 43 -15.55 6.53 7.03
N CYS A 44 -14.77 7.15 6.13
CA CYS A 44 -15.26 7.84 4.93
C CYS A 44 -16.43 8.82 5.19
N GLY A 45 -16.36 9.58 6.27
CA GLY A 45 -17.39 10.57 6.66
C GLY A 45 -18.62 9.99 7.34
N GLN A 46 -18.66 8.68 7.59
CA GLN A 46 -19.74 7.97 8.30
C GLN A 46 -19.27 7.51 9.68
N GLU A 47 -20.16 7.43 10.64
CA GLU A 47 -19.92 6.70 11.89
C GLU A 47 -20.35 5.25 11.71
N VAL A 48 -19.40 4.33 11.87
CA VAL A 48 -19.63 2.89 11.73
C VAL A 48 -19.40 2.21 13.07
N THR A 49 -20.40 1.47 13.55
CA THR A 49 -20.36 0.80 14.85
C THR A 49 -20.28 -0.71 14.69
N PHE A 50 -19.28 -1.30 15.31
CA PHE A 50 -19.04 -2.75 15.39
C PHE A 50 -19.45 -3.24 16.78
N LYS A 51 -20.44 -4.14 16.86
CA LYS A 51 -20.96 -4.65 18.13
C LYS A 51 -20.05 -5.68 18.79
N ALA A 52 -19.22 -6.34 18.00
CA ALA A 52 -18.23 -7.34 18.40
C ALA A 52 -17.19 -7.47 17.26
N ALA A 53 -16.09 -8.19 17.50
CA ALA A 53 -15.15 -8.57 16.44
C ALA A 53 -15.88 -9.38 15.35
N PRO A 54 -15.73 -9.00 14.06
CA PRO A 54 -16.39 -9.70 12.96
C PRO A 54 -15.89 -11.14 12.82
N THR A 55 -16.79 -12.01 12.41
CA THR A 55 -16.50 -13.43 12.18
C THR A 55 -16.69 -13.85 10.73
N ARG A 56 -17.39 -13.03 9.96
CA ARG A 56 -17.78 -13.30 8.57
C ARG A 56 -17.67 -12.04 7.71
N THR A 57 -16.54 -11.85 7.06
CA THR A 57 -16.28 -10.65 6.27
C THR A 57 -16.39 -10.93 4.77
N ALA A 58 -17.22 -10.18 4.06
CA ALA A 58 -17.18 -10.10 2.61
C ALA A 58 -16.24 -8.93 2.21
N SER A 59 -15.14 -9.24 1.51
CA SER A 59 -14.11 -8.25 1.18
C SER A 59 -14.17 -7.89 -0.31
N ILE A 60 -14.57 -6.66 -0.62
CA ILE A 60 -14.72 -6.12 -1.98
C ILE A 60 -13.48 -5.30 -2.32
N GLY A 61 -12.45 -5.97 -2.80
CA GLY A 61 -11.17 -5.36 -3.17
C GLY A 61 -9.98 -6.23 -2.81
N GLN A 62 -9.04 -6.34 -3.74
CA GLN A 62 -7.84 -7.14 -3.57
C GLN A 62 -7.00 -6.65 -2.39
N SER A 63 -6.79 -5.32 -2.25
CA SER A 63 -5.94 -4.76 -1.21
C SER A 63 -6.49 -5.01 0.20
N THR A 64 -7.77 -4.72 0.45
CA THR A 64 -8.40 -4.98 1.76
C THR A 64 -8.40 -6.47 2.11
N THR A 65 -8.59 -7.33 1.10
CA THR A 65 -8.50 -8.79 1.27
C THR A 65 -7.09 -9.22 1.68
N GLU A 66 -6.06 -8.69 1.00
CA GLU A 66 -4.66 -8.99 1.32
C GLU A 66 -4.24 -8.47 2.70
N ILE A 67 -4.75 -7.30 3.12
CA ILE A 67 -4.54 -6.80 4.49
C ILE A 67 -5.14 -7.78 5.51
N LEU A 68 -6.37 -8.26 5.30
CA LEU A 68 -6.98 -9.26 6.19
C LEU A 68 -6.14 -10.56 6.25
N TYR A 69 -5.61 -11.01 5.12
CA TYR A 69 -4.73 -12.19 5.10
C TYR A 69 -3.43 -11.94 5.88
N LEU A 70 -2.79 -10.79 5.69
CA LEU A 70 -1.56 -10.42 6.38
C LEU A 70 -1.76 -10.23 7.89
N LEU A 71 -2.97 -9.84 8.32
CA LEU A 71 -3.37 -9.80 9.72
C LEU A 71 -3.71 -11.20 10.28
N GLY A 72 -3.65 -12.26 9.45
CA GLY A 72 -3.98 -13.64 9.85
C GLY A 72 -5.47 -13.87 10.07
N LEU A 73 -6.32 -13.16 9.32
CA LEU A 73 -7.79 -13.18 9.41
C LEU A 73 -8.45 -13.87 8.20
N ALA A 74 -7.69 -14.66 7.44
CA ALA A 74 -8.22 -15.32 6.24
C ALA A 74 -9.41 -16.24 6.53
N ASP A 75 -9.46 -16.87 7.71
CA ASP A 75 -10.58 -17.70 8.20
C ASP A 75 -11.86 -16.90 8.44
N LYS A 76 -11.77 -15.58 8.54
CA LYS A 76 -12.92 -14.67 8.67
C LYS A 76 -13.47 -14.20 7.33
N VAL A 77 -12.71 -14.38 6.22
CA VAL A 77 -13.14 -13.94 4.89
C VAL A 77 -14.03 -14.99 4.24
N VAL A 78 -15.31 -14.68 4.09
CA VAL A 78 -16.33 -15.59 3.54
C VAL A 78 -16.59 -15.38 2.05
N GLY A 79 -16.02 -14.35 1.45
CA GLY A 79 -16.08 -14.07 0.02
C GLY A 79 -15.24 -12.85 -0.33
N THR A 80 -14.71 -12.84 -1.55
CA THR A 80 -13.91 -11.73 -2.07
C THR A 80 -14.26 -11.40 -3.51
N ALA A 81 -14.03 -10.15 -3.93
CA ALA A 81 -14.25 -9.68 -5.29
C ALA A 81 -13.27 -8.56 -5.66
N VAL A 82 -13.31 -8.09 -6.90
CA VAL A 82 -12.49 -7.00 -7.45
C VAL A 82 -11.00 -7.32 -7.37
N TRP A 83 -10.57 -8.20 -8.27
CA TRP A 83 -9.18 -8.61 -8.38
C TRP A 83 -8.56 -8.15 -9.71
N ILE A 84 -7.38 -7.57 -9.63
CA ILE A 84 -6.64 -7.03 -10.78
C ILE A 84 -5.53 -7.99 -11.21
N GLY A 85 -4.89 -8.63 -10.26
CA GLY A 85 -3.78 -9.54 -10.49
C GLY A 85 -3.72 -10.69 -9.49
N PRO A 86 -2.63 -11.46 -9.44
CA PRO A 86 -2.45 -12.54 -8.49
C PRO A 86 -2.43 -12.01 -7.05
N VAL A 87 -2.79 -12.87 -6.11
CA VAL A 87 -2.68 -12.57 -4.68
C VAL A 87 -1.22 -12.36 -4.30
N ILE A 88 -0.99 -11.60 -3.22
CA ILE A 88 0.35 -11.42 -2.65
C ILE A 88 1.04 -12.76 -2.39
N GLU A 89 2.33 -12.83 -2.71
CA GLU A 89 3.15 -14.04 -2.61
C GLU A 89 3.02 -14.73 -1.24
N GLY A 90 2.87 -16.06 -1.27
CA GLY A 90 2.72 -16.90 -0.08
C GLY A 90 1.29 -17.04 0.43
N TYR A 91 0.30 -16.41 -0.24
CA TYR A 91 -1.11 -16.52 0.12
C TYR A 91 -1.98 -17.21 -0.95
N GLU A 92 -1.38 -17.86 -1.95
CA GLU A 92 -2.07 -18.53 -3.05
C GLU A 92 -3.01 -19.62 -2.54
N ASP A 93 -2.52 -20.50 -1.67
CA ASP A 93 -3.30 -21.60 -1.08
C ASP A 93 -4.41 -21.11 -0.15
N VAL A 94 -4.19 -19.97 0.51
CA VAL A 94 -5.18 -19.31 1.36
C VAL A 94 -6.28 -18.72 0.49
N ASN A 95 -5.88 -17.94 -0.53
CA ASN A 95 -6.81 -17.26 -1.44
C ASN A 95 -7.65 -18.27 -2.26
N ALA A 96 -7.08 -19.40 -2.64
CA ALA A 96 -7.79 -20.45 -3.38
C ALA A 96 -8.95 -21.09 -2.59
N LYS A 97 -8.95 -20.95 -1.25
CA LYS A 97 -10.02 -21.48 -0.37
C LYS A 97 -11.15 -20.48 -0.12
N VAL A 98 -10.92 -19.18 -0.42
CA VAL A 98 -11.91 -18.13 -0.23
C VAL A 98 -12.77 -18.00 -1.49
N PRO A 99 -14.13 -18.09 -1.39
CA PRO A 99 -15.00 -17.94 -2.55
C PRO A 99 -14.78 -16.61 -3.28
N ARG A 100 -14.52 -16.68 -4.60
CA ARG A 100 -14.48 -15.51 -5.48
C ARG A 100 -15.90 -15.20 -5.93
N LEU A 101 -16.49 -14.09 -5.42
CA LEU A 101 -17.85 -13.66 -5.75
C LEU A 101 -17.93 -13.08 -7.17
N ALA A 102 -16.89 -12.34 -7.56
CA ALA A 102 -16.70 -11.83 -8.92
C ALA A 102 -15.24 -11.40 -9.10
N ASP A 103 -14.74 -11.42 -10.34
CA ASP A 103 -13.44 -10.83 -10.68
C ASP A 103 -13.51 -9.30 -10.76
N ASN A 104 -14.66 -8.78 -11.16
CA ASN A 104 -15.02 -7.38 -11.12
C ASN A 104 -16.04 -7.11 -10.01
N ASP A 105 -17.05 -6.29 -10.33
CA ASP A 105 -18.06 -5.83 -9.40
C ASP A 105 -19.01 -6.97 -9.03
N PRO A 106 -19.13 -7.36 -7.75
CA PRO A 106 -20.08 -8.40 -7.33
C PRO A 106 -21.49 -7.83 -7.31
N SER A 107 -22.51 -8.69 -7.43
CA SER A 107 -23.88 -8.27 -7.15
C SER A 107 -24.15 -8.17 -5.65
N PHE A 108 -25.09 -7.30 -5.24
CA PHE A 108 -25.52 -7.18 -3.85
C PHE A 108 -25.95 -8.53 -3.28
N GLU A 109 -26.73 -9.29 -4.05
CA GLU A 109 -27.23 -10.60 -3.67
C GLU A 109 -26.09 -11.60 -3.41
N SER A 110 -25.04 -11.59 -4.24
CA SER A 110 -23.89 -12.48 -4.07
C SER A 110 -23.11 -12.15 -2.79
N VAL A 111 -23.02 -10.88 -2.43
CA VAL A 111 -22.40 -10.43 -1.18
C VAL A 111 -23.23 -10.86 0.01
N VAL A 112 -24.54 -10.55 0.02
CA VAL A 112 -25.44 -10.85 1.13
C VAL A 112 -25.66 -12.37 1.32
N ALA A 113 -25.63 -13.15 0.23
CA ALA A 113 -25.73 -14.61 0.30
C ALA A 113 -24.61 -15.26 1.14
N THR A 114 -23.46 -14.59 1.30
CA THR A 114 -22.39 -15.06 2.21
C THR A 114 -22.72 -14.85 3.68
N LYS A 115 -23.82 -14.14 4.02
CA LYS A 115 -24.26 -13.78 5.37
C LYS A 115 -23.12 -13.10 6.15
N PRO A 116 -22.58 -11.98 5.65
CA PRO A 116 -21.48 -11.30 6.32
C PRO A 116 -21.98 -10.52 7.55
N ASP A 117 -21.14 -10.40 8.56
CA ASP A 117 -21.29 -9.46 9.69
C ASP A 117 -20.39 -8.20 9.53
N LEU A 118 -19.61 -8.17 8.44
CA LEU A 118 -18.84 -7.01 7.98
C LEU A 118 -18.68 -7.08 6.46
N VAL A 119 -18.80 -5.93 5.79
CA VAL A 119 -18.33 -5.72 4.43
C VAL A 119 -17.14 -4.76 4.47
N THR A 120 -15.98 -5.15 3.89
CA THR A 120 -14.87 -4.25 3.64
C THR A 120 -14.78 -3.92 2.15
N ALA A 121 -14.40 -2.70 1.79
CA ALA A 121 -14.25 -2.30 0.40
C ALA A 121 -12.97 -1.48 0.18
N GLN A 122 -12.26 -1.78 -0.90
CA GLN A 122 -11.10 -1.03 -1.33
C GLN A 122 -11.51 0.33 -1.91
N PHE A 123 -12.62 0.38 -2.65
CA PHE A 123 -13.09 1.58 -3.33
C PHE A 123 -14.49 1.96 -2.90
N GLN A 124 -14.69 3.25 -2.61
CA GLN A 124 -16.00 3.83 -2.29
C GLN A 124 -17.01 3.68 -3.45
N TRP A 125 -16.52 3.58 -4.67
CA TRP A 125 -17.29 3.24 -5.87
C TRP A 125 -18.22 2.04 -5.69
N HIS A 126 -17.83 1.02 -4.92
CA HIS A 126 -18.64 -0.20 -4.75
C HIS A 126 -19.75 -0.04 -3.70
N VAL A 127 -19.46 0.69 -2.61
CA VAL A 127 -20.32 0.68 -1.42
C VAL A 127 -20.59 2.08 -0.85
N GLY A 128 -20.24 3.13 -1.57
CA GLY A 128 -20.49 4.52 -1.18
C GLY A 128 -21.93 4.96 -1.44
N PRO A 129 -22.24 6.26 -1.33
CA PRO A 129 -23.58 6.81 -1.53
C PRO A 129 -24.22 6.43 -2.86
N GLU A 130 -23.40 6.34 -3.91
CA GLU A 130 -23.78 5.91 -5.28
C GLU A 130 -23.18 4.53 -5.61
N GLY A 131 -22.99 3.68 -4.59
CA GLY A 131 -22.31 2.39 -4.72
C GLY A 131 -22.97 1.45 -5.72
N ILE A 132 -22.19 0.95 -6.70
CA ILE A 132 -22.70 0.07 -7.76
C ILE A 132 -23.08 -1.32 -7.24
N VAL A 133 -22.54 -1.75 -6.11
CA VAL A 133 -22.91 -3.00 -5.42
C VAL A 133 -24.09 -2.74 -4.51
N ALA A 134 -23.96 -1.78 -3.59
CA ALA A 134 -25.02 -1.30 -2.73
C ALA A 134 -24.61 -0.02 -2.00
N THR A 135 -25.59 0.73 -1.52
CA THR A 135 -25.37 1.89 -0.68
C THR A 135 -25.16 1.51 0.79
N PRO A 136 -24.52 2.36 1.63
CA PRO A 136 -24.41 2.12 3.07
C PRO A 136 -25.77 1.91 3.74
N LYS A 137 -26.82 2.57 3.26
CA LYS A 137 -28.18 2.41 3.77
C LYS A 137 -28.73 0.99 3.55
N GLN A 138 -28.52 0.42 2.36
CA GLN A 138 -28.97 -0.94 2.05
C GLN A 138 -28.28 -1.98 2.94
N PHE A 139 -26.99 -1.83 3.21
CA PHE A 139 -26.29 -2.69 4.17
C PHE A 139 -26.75 -2.47 5.61
N ALA A 140 -27.02 -1.23 6.03
CA ALA A 140 -27.51 -0.89 7.36
C ALA A 140 -28.90 -1.48 7.64
N GLU A 141 -29.80 -1.56 6.63
CA GLU A 141 -31.10 -2.23 6.74
C GLU A 141 -30.97 -3.72 7.07
N LEU A 142 -29.85 -4.35 6.69
CA LEU A 142 -29.48 -5.72 7.04
C LEU A 142 -28.62 -5.81 8.31
N SER A 143 -28.35 -4.67 8.98
CA SER A 143 -27.45 -4.58 10.13
C SER A 143 -26.02 -5.02 9.83
N ILE A 144 -25.54 -4.82 8.60
CA ILE A 144 -24.19 -5.12 8.15
C ILE A 144 -23.38 -3.82 8.13
N PRO A 145 -22.37 -3.63 8.99
CA PRO A 145 -21.46 -2.51 8.92
C PRO A 145 -20.61 -2.59 7.65
N VAL A 146 -20.27 -1.42 7.08
CA VAL A 146 -19.42 -1.28 5.91
C VAL A 146 -18.19 -0.48 6.31
N TYR A 147 -17.02 -0.99 5.99
CA TYR A 147 -15.72 -0.32 6.14
C TYR A 147 -15.10 -0.09 4.78
N VAL A 148 -14.73 1.14 4.46
CA VAL A 148 -14.07 1.51 3.20
C VAL A 148 -12.63 1.91 3.50
N SER A 149 -11.69 1.53 2.64
CA SER A 149 -10.29 1.95 2.77
C SER A 149 -10.18 3.48 2.86
N PRO A 150 -9.54 4.04 3.89
CA PRO A 150 -9.29 5.48 4.00
C PRO A 150 -8.54 6.03 2.79
N ALA A 151 -7.73 5.20 2.13
CA ALA A 151 -7.01 5.58 0.93
C ALA A 151 -7.91 5.97 -0.24
N ASP A 152 -9.18 5.56 -0.24
CA ASP A 152 -10.13 5.90 -1.31
C ASP A 152 -11.11 7.02 -0.96
N CYS A 153 -11.10 7.53 0.26
CA CYS A 153 -12.02 8.62 0.64
C CYS A 153 -11.34 9.83 1.30
N ALA A 154 -10.14 9.66 1.88
CA ALA A 154 -9.46 10.76 2.54
C ALA A 154 -8.97 11.80 1.53
N ALA A 155 -9.49 13.02 1.62
CA ALA A 155 -9.21 14.13 0.71
C ALA A 155 -9.44 13.77 -0.77
N LYS A 156 -10.40 12.89 -1.05
CA LYS A 156 -10.80 12.43 -2.37
C LYS A 156 -12.29 12.66 -2.56
N ASP A 157 -12.67 13.28 -3.68
CA ASP A 157 -14.06 13.50 -4.08
C ASP A 157 -14.46 12.42 -5.07
N ASN A 158 -15.32 11.51 -4.64
CA ASN A 158 -15.86 10.41 -5.44
C ASN A 158 -17.28 10.71 -5.97
N SER A 159 -17.79 11.93 -5.81
CA SER A 159 -19.17 12.28 -6.17
C SER A 159 -19.44 12.27 -7.66
N ALA A 160 -18.40 12.45 -8.49
CA ALA A 160 -18.51 12.41 -9.95
C ALA A 160 -18.44 10.98 -10.54
N GLY A 161 -18.28 9.95 -9.69
CA GLY A 161 -18.05 8.57 -10.11
C GLY A 161 -16.64 8.31 -10.64
N GLY A 162 -16.39 7.11 -11.17
CA GLY A 162 -15.06 6.70 -11.63
C GLY A 162 -14.04 6.63 -10.47
N ASP A 163 -12.79 7.00 -10.77
CA ASP A 163 -11.71 7.00 -9.75
C ASP A 163 -11.73 8.22 -8.82
N GLY A 164 -12.67 9.16 -9.01
CA GLY A 164 -12.75 10.38 -8.22
C GLY A 164 -11.58 11.35 -8.46
N VAL A 165 -11.56 12.43 -7.68
CA VAL A 165 -10.51 13.46 -7.74
C VAL A 165 -9.87 13.60 -6.37
N ARG A 166 -8.57 13.37 -6.29
CA ARG A 166 -7.80 13.50 -5.05
C ARG A 166 -7.22 14.91 -4.92
N HIS A 167 -7.57 15.59 -3.82
CA HIS A 167 -7.15 16.96 -3.54
C HIS A 167 -5.86 17.08 -2.71
N LYS A 168 -5.33 15.96 -2.22
CA LYS A 168 -4.02 15.86 -1.53
C LYS A 168 -3.31 14.62 -2.00
N SER A 169 -2.00 14.71 -2.12
CA SER A 169 -1.19 13.54 -2.49
C SER A 169 -1.45 12.36 -1.56
N PHE A 170 -1.56 11.18 -2.14
CA PHE A 170 -1.60 9.92 -1.41
C PHE A 170 -0.34 9.76 -0.54
N SER A 171 -0.48 9.13 0.59
CA SER A 171 0.63 8.68 1.41
C SER A 171 0.32 7.31 2.03
N MET A 172 1.34 6.54 2.35
CA MET A 172 1.21 5.24 3.00
C MET A 172 0.56 5.33 4.40
N GLU A 173 0.51 6.52 5.01
CA GLU A 173 -0.18 6.70 6.30
C GLU A 173 -1.68 6.34 6.21
N LEU A 174 -2.31 6.48 5.02
CA LEU A 174 -3.70 6.05 4.82
C LEU A 174 -3.85 4.52 4.83
N ILE A 175 -2.86 3.81 4.32
CA ILE A 175 -2.81 2.33 4.39
C ILE A 175 -2.48 1.89 5.82
N TYR A 176 -1.57 2.59 6.51
CA TYR A 176 -1.29 2.29 7.92
C TYR A 176 -2.50 2.55 8.81
N GLN A 177 -3.30 3.57 8.50
CA GLN A 177 -4.60 3.81 9.14
C GLN A 177 -5.56 2.63 8.90
N GLU A 178 -5.69 2.15 7.64
CA GLU A 178 -6.52 0.99 7.30
C GLU A 178 -6.11 -0.25 8.09
N ILE A 179 -4.80 -0.54 8.14
CA ILE A 179 -4.26 -1.68 8.91
C ILE A 179 -4.57 -1.52 10.40
N SER A 180 -4.38 -0.32 10.96
CA SER A 180 -4.64 -0.03 12.37
C SER A 180 -6.13 -0.18 12.70
N GLU A 181 -7.02 0.44 11.91
CA GLU A 181 -8.47 0.37 12.11
C GLU A 181 -9.01 -1.06 11.94
N LEU A 182 -8.57 -1.79 10.90
CA LEU A 182 -8.96 -3.20 10.74
C LEU A 182 -8.43 -4.05 11.90
N SER A 183 -7.21 -3.84 12.36
CA SER A 183 -6.69 -4.59 13.51
C SER A 183 -7.45 -4.30 14.80
N GLU A 184 -7.93 -3.08 15.01
CA GLU A 184 -8.80 -2.71 16.12
C GLU A 184 -10.20 -3.34 15.98
N ILE A 185 -10.80 -3.28 14.77
CA ILE A 185 -12.11 -3.90 14.47
C ILE A 185 -12.10 -5.40 14.77
N PHE A 186 -10.99 -6.10 14.53
CA PHE A 186 -10.85 -7.55 14.73
C PHE A 186 -10.15 -7.95 16.04
N ASP A 187 -9.78 -7.00 16.91
CA ASP A 187 -9.07 -7.23 18.18
C ASP A 187 -7.72 -7.96 17.98
N VAL A 188 -6.92 -7.47 17.02
CA VAL A 188 -5.59 -8.01 16.66
C VAL A 188 -4.54 -6.91 16.50
N GLN A 189 -4.56 -5.88 17.34
CA GLN A 189 -3.74 -4.66 17.23
C GLN A 189 -2.24 -4.96 17.17
N ASP A 190 -1.75 -5.91 17.95
CA ASP A 190 -0.34 -6.32 17.91
C ASP A 190 0.11 -6.78 16.52
N ARG A 191 -0.79 -7.45 15.76
CA ARG A 191 -0.51 -7.88 14.39
C ARG A 191 -0.49 -6.69 13.43
N GLY A 192 -1.38 -5.71 13.64
CA GLY A 192 -1.41 -4.47 12.88
C GLY A 192 -0.14 -3.66 13.06
N GLU A 193 0.30 -3.45 14.30
CA GLU A 193 1.53 -2.74 14.63
C GLU A 193 2.76 -3.43 14.01
N ALA A 194 2.85 -4.75 14.12
CA ALA A 194 3.94 -5.53 13.53
C ALA A 194 3.95 -5.43 11.99
N LEU A 195 2.78 -5.47 11.34
CA LEU A 195 2.66 -5.31 9.89
C LEU A 195 3.10 -3.92 9.44
N ILE A 196 2.63 -2.87 10.10
CA ILE A 196 3.02 -1.48 9.81
C ILE A 196 4.54 -1.30 9.96
N ALA A 197 5.12 -1.79 11.05
CA ALA A 197 6.57 -1.71 11.27
C ALA A 197 7.36 -2.42 10.16
N LYS A 198 6.90 -3.60 9.73
CA LYS A 198 7.49 -4.34 8.60
C LYS A 198 7.43 -3.55 7.29
N LEU A 199 6.29 -2.93 6.98
CA LEU A 199 6.11 -2.15 5.75
C LEU A 199 7.01 -0.90 5.75
N LYS A 200 7.08 -0.17 6.87
CA LYS A 200 7.98 0.99 7.03
C LYS A 200 9.45 0.60 6.85
N ALA A 201 9.87 -0.52 7.42
CA ALA A 201 11.24 -1.02 7.25
C ALA A 201 11.56 -1.40 5.80
N ARG A 202 10.61 -1.99 5.07
CA ARG A 202 10.75 -2.32 3.64
C ARG A 202 10.91 -1.05 2.79
N GLU A 203 10.08 -0.03 3.03
CA GLU A 203 10.18 1.26 2.35
C GLU A 203 11.55 1.90 2.57
N GLU A 204 12.01 1.97 3.82
CA GLU A 204 13.31 2.55 4.16
C GLU A 204 14.47 1.80 3.50
N ALA A 205 14.43 0.47 3.49
CA ALA A 205 15.42 -0.36 2.82
C ALA A 205 15.46 -0.09 1.30
N ALA A 206 14.30 0.02 0.65
CA ALA A 206 14.23 0.31 -0.79
C ALA A 206 14.76 1.72 -1.12
N ARG A 207 14.41 2.72 -0.32
CA ARG A 207 14.94 4.10 -0.46
C ARG A 207 16.46 4.14 -0.31
N GLY A 208 17.00 3.37 0.62
CA GLY A 208 18.46 3.29 0.84
C GLY A 208 19.24 2.78 -0.36
N LYS A 209 18.65 1.90 -1.20
CA LYS A 209 19.31 1.35 -2.40
C LYS A 209 19.71 2.41 -3.43
N ILE A 210 18.92 3.47 -3.55
CA ILE A 210 19.09 4.47 -4.60
C ILE A 210 19.27 5.90 -4.06
N ALA A 211 19.65 6.07 -2.80
CA ALA A 211 19.82 7.37 -2.16
C ALA A 211 20.78 8.32 -2.94
N ASN A 212 21.75 7.79 -3.69
CA ASN A 212 22.67 8.58 -4.50
C ASN A 212 22.06 9.11 -5.81
N ALA A 213 20.89 8.60 -6.21
CA ALA A 213 20.20 9.00 -7.45
C ALA A 213 19.22 10.16 -7.25
N ASP A 214 19.09 10.69 -6.02
CA ASP A 214 18.12 11.71 -5.66
C ASP A 214 18.18 12.93 -6.59
N GLY A 215 17.03 13.29 -7.14
CA GLY A 215 16.85 14.42 -8.06
C GLY A 215 17.46 14.27 -9.45
N LYS A 216 18.18 13.17 -9.77
CA LYS A 216 18.84 12.95 -11.07
C LYS A 216 17.99 12.19 -12.07
N LEU A 217 16.99 11.45 -11.58
CA LEU A 217 16.14 10.57 -12.38
C LEU A 217 14.77 11.17 -12.61
N SER A 218 14.14 10.74 -13.71
CA SER A 218 12.75 11.05 -14.02
C SER A 218 12.05 9.82 -14.58
N ALA A 219 10.75 9.71 -14.34
CA ALA A 219 9.96 8.57 -14.81
C ALA A 219 8.57 8.99 -15.27
N VAL A 220 7.96 8.14 -16.08
CA VAL A 220 6.53 8.12 -16.40
C VAL A 220 5.97 6.75 -16.04
N PHE A 221 4.74 6.71 -15.52
CA PHE A 221 3.99 5.50 -15.29
C PHE A 221 2.84 5.41 -16.27
N TRP A 222 2.79 4.36 -17.07
CA TRP A 222 1.69 4.03 -17.96
C TRP A 222 0.84 2.92 -17.37
N PHE A 223 -0.34 3.28 -16.86
CA PHE A 223 -1.26 2.30 -16.26
C PHE A 223 -1.96 1.47 -17.33
N SER A 224 -2.72 2.11 -18.21
CA SER A 224 -3.49 1.48 -19.28
C SER A 224 -3.84 2.49 -20.38
N SER A 225 -4.57 2.05 -21.39
CA SER A 225 -5.22 2.88 -22.43
C SER A 225 -6.46 2.15 -22.91
N ALA A 226 -7.53 2.86 -23.23
CA ALA A 226 -8.74 2.25 -23.77
C ALA A 226 -8.48 1.55 -25.11
N GLU A 227 -7.61 2.16 -25.96
CA GLU A 227 -7.06 1.57 -27.17
C GLU A 227 -5.54 1.80 -27.20
N MET A 228 -4.80 1.10 -28.05
CA MET A 228 -3.34 1.22 -28.11
C MET A 228 -2.85 2.48 -28.82
N ASP A 229 -3.67 3.06 -29.69
CA ASP A 229 -3.36 4.19 -30.56
C ASP A 229 -3.90 5.54 -30.05
N ILE A 230 -4.42 5.58 -28.81
CA ILE A 230 -4.88 6.80 -28.16
C ILE A 230 -3.98 7.19 -26.99
N ASP A 231 -4.18 8.39 -26.46
CA ASP A 231 -3.44 8.90 -25.32
C ASP A 231 -3.53 7.97 -24.10
N PRO A 232 -2.39 7.57 -23.52
CA PRO A 232 -2.37 6.66 -22.39
C PRO A 232 -2.86 7.30 -21.09
N TYR A 233 -3.45 6.49 -20.20
CA TYR A 233 -3.64 6.84 -18.80
C TYR A 233 -2.29 6.76 -18.10
N VAL A 234 -1.72 7.92 -17.78
CA VAL A 234 -0.43 8.03 -17.09
C VAL A 234 -0.60 8.60 -15.70
N ALA A 235 0.33 8.32 -14.81
CA ALA A 235 0.22 8.78 -13.44
C ALA A 235 0.59 10.25 -13.28
N GLY A 236 -0.30 11.04 -12.68
CA GLY A 236 0.00 12.35 -12.14
C GLY A 236 0.66 12.28 -10.76
N THR A 237 0.63 13.39 -10.02
CA THR A 237 1.39 13.54 -8.78
C THR A 237 0.65 13.06 -7.53
N ASN A 238 -0.70 13.03 -7.53
CA ASN A 238 -1.47 12.80 -6.31
C ASN A 238 -1.78 11.32 -6.01
N GLY A 239 -1.57 10.41 -6.98
CA GLY A 239 -1.80 8.97 -6.79
C GLY A 239 -0.62 8.22 -6.17
N ALA A 240 -0.75 6.90 -6.06
CA ALA A 240 0.29 6.03 -5.53
C ALA A 240 1.61 6.09 -6.31
N PRO A 241 1.64 6.17 -7.68
CA PRO A 241 2.89 6.36 -8.39
C PRO A 241 3.60 7.67 -8.06
N GLY A 242 2.84 8.76 -7.82
CA GLY A 242 3.41 10.02 -7.34
C GLY A 242 4.12 9.85 -5.99
N TYR A 243 3.51 9.08 -5.07
CA TYR A 243 4.14 8.71 -3.80
C TYR A 243 5.41 7.87 -4.00
N ILE A 244 5.34 6.82 -4.85
CA ILE A 244 6.50 5.95 -5.16
C ILE A 244 7.68 6.80 -5.66
N LEU A 245 7.44 7.68 -6.63
CA LEU A 245 8.46 8.56 -7.18
C LEU A 245 9.02 9.52 -6.14
N SER A 246 8.15 10.14 -5.33
CA SER A 246 8.56 11.05 -4.26
C SER A 246 9.40 10.33 -3.19
N ALA A 247 8.99 9.11 -2.79
CA ALA A 247 9.70 8.30 -1.82
C ALA A 247 11.14 7.96 -2.29
N LEU A 248 11.34 7.80 -3.60
CA LEU A 248 12.61 7.46 -4.22
C LEU A 248 13.40 8.68 -4.75
N GLY A 249 12.91 9.90 -4.55
CA GLY A 249 13.57 11.11 -5.07
C GLY A 249 13.60 11.17 -6.61
N ILE A 250 12.68 10.49 -7.30
CA ILE A 250 12.58 10.45 -8.76
C ILE A 250 11.51 11.45 -9.22
N LYS A 251 11.85 12.28 -10.22
CA LYS A 251 10.93 13.28 -10.77
C LYS A 251 9.84 12.59 -11.61
N ASN A 252 8.56 12.89 -11.34
CA ASN A 252 7.50 12.60 -12.29
C ASN A 252 7.55 13.58 -13.46
N VAL A 253 7.58 13.09 -14.71
CA VAL A 253 7.54 13.98 -15.90
C VAL A 253 6.13 14.53 -16.14
N VAL A 254 5.11 13.94 -15.51
CA VAL A 254 3.72 14.37 -15.52
C VAL A 254 3.47 15.20 -14.27
N SER A 255 3.17 16.50 -14.42
CA SER A 255 3.09 17.45 -13.31
C SER A 255 1.66 17.76 -12.85
N THR A 256 0.63 17.17 -13.47
CA THR A 256 -0.76 17.38 -13.05
C THR A 256 -1.07 16.69 -11.73
N GLU A 257 -2.00 17.25 -10.97
CA GLU A 257 -2.46 16.70 -9.70
C GLU A 257 -3.46 15.54 -9.87
N GLU A 258 -4.02 15.33 -11.05
CA GLU A 258 -4.89 14.19 -11.35
C GLU A 258 -4.15 12.87 -11.09
N GLU A 259 -4.87 11.84 -10.64
CA GLU A 259 -4.28 10.53 -10.43
C GLU A 259 -3.91 9.86 -11.76
N TRP A 260 -4.82 9.90 -12.74
CA TRP A 260 -4.68 9.21 -14.02
C TRP A 260 -5.10 10.09 -15.21
N PRO A 261 -4.37 11.20 -15.48
CA PRO A 261 -4.62 12.01 -16.68
C PRO A 261 -4.29 11.22 -17.95
N THR A 262 -4.89 11.64 -19.07
CA THR A 262 -4.47 11.21 -20.41
C THR A 262 -3.49 12.23 -21.00
N ILE A 263 -2.30 11.76 -21.45
CA ILE A 263 -1.26 12.62 -22.02
C ILE A 263 -0.63 11.92 -23.23
N GLY A 264 -0.60 12.62 -24.35
CA GLY A 264 -0.04 12.10 -25.62
C GLY A 264 1.44 11.74 -25.55
N TRP A 265 1.82 10.69 -26.29
CA TRP A 265 3.19 10.18 -26.32
C TRP A 265 4.23 11.19 -26.80
N GLU A 266 3.87 12.13 -27.68
CA GLU A 266 4.76 13.21 -28.12
C GLU A 266 5.11 14.13 -26.94
N THR A 267 4.18 14.42 -26.06
CA THR A 267 4.41 15.22 -24.86
C THR A 267 5.31 14.48 -23.88
N ILE A 268 5.06 13.17 -23.68
CA ILE A 268 5.87 12.31 -22.82
C ILE A 268 7.30 12.20 -23.38
N ALA A 269 7.44 11.95 -24.70
CA ALA A 269 8.76 11.85 -25.35
C ALA A 269 9.54 13.15 -25.24
N LYS A 270 8.88 14.31 -25.40
CA LYS A 270 9.50 15.62 -25.22
C LYS A 270 9.98 15.88 -23.79
N ALA A 271 9.28 15.32 -22.79
CA ALA A 271 9.68 15.43 -21.39
C ALA A 271 10.88 14.52 -21.02
N ASP A 272 11.29 13.63 -21.92
CA ASP A 272 12.45 12.74 -21.85
C ASP A 272 12.57 11.98 -20.51
N PRO A 273 11.58 11.15 -20.13
CA PRO A 273 11.71 10.34 -18.93
C PRO A 273 12.91 9.38 -19.05
N LYS A 274 13.66 9.21 -17.97
CA LYS A 274 14.77 8.26 -17.92
C LYS A 274 14.31 6.82 -17.70
N ILE A 275 13.08 6.66 -17.22
CA ILE A 275 12.46 5.36 -16.91
C ILE A 275 11.00 5.40 -17.37
N VAL A 276 10.54 4.31 -17.99
CA VAL A 276 9.14 4.07 -18.31
C VAL A 276 8.65 2.91 -17.46
N VAL A 277 7.67 3.13 -16.60
CA VAL A 277 7.04 2.07 -15.80
C VAL A 277 5.72 1.70 -16.45
N ILE A 278 5.50 0.42 -16.73
CA ILE A 278 4.27 -0.09 -17.34
C ILE A 278 3.52 -1.01 -16.40
N GLY A 279 2.21 -0.80 -16.24
CA GLY A 279 1.35 -1.62 -15.40
C GLY A 279 1.13 -3.02 -15.99
N LYS A 280 1.23 -4.06 -15.14
CA LYS A 280 0.86 -5.43 -15.45
C LYS A 280 -0.39 -5.79 -14.66
N MET A 281 -1.41 -6.31 -15.33
CA MET A 281 -2.59 -6.87 -14.69
C MET A 281 -3.08 -8.11 -15.43
N ASP A 282 -3.68 -9.04 -14.69
CA ASP A 282 -4.24 -10.27 -15.26
C ASP A 282 -5.67 -10.02 -15.75
N ARG A 283 -6.40 -9.14 -15.05
CA ARG A 283 -7.70 -8.68 -15.49
C ARG A 283 -7.55 -7.81 -16.74
N ARG A 284 -8.28 -8.16 -17.79
CA ARG A 284 -8.23 -7.48 -19.10
C ARG A 284 -9.55 -6.73 -19.32
N ARG A 285 -9.54 -5.42 -19.14
CA ARG A 285 -10.66 -4.53 -19.52
C ARG A 285 -10.37 -3.80 -20.83
N PHE A 286 -9.11 -3.43 -21.02
CA PHE A 286 -8.61 -2.71 -22.19
C PHE A 286 -7.45 -3.46 -22.85
N PRO A 287 -7.17 -3.25 -24.15
CA PRO A 287 -6.00 -3.83 -24.82
C PRO A 287 -4.68 -3.52 -24.09
N ALA A 288 -4.53 -2.29 -23.59
CA ALA A 288 -3.35 -1.86 -22.88
C ALA A 288 -3.27 -2.36 -21.42
N ASP A 289 -4.18 -3.21 -20.95
CA ASP A 289 -4.01 -3.96 -19.72
C ASP A 289 -2.96 -5.07 -19.89
N ASP A 290 -2.72 -5.47 -21.15
CA ASP A 290 -1.66 -6.41 -21.51
C ASP A 290 -0.29 -5.72 -21.55
N TRP A 291 0.57 -6.06 -20.61
CA TRP A 291 1.91 -5.47 -20.54
C TRP A 291 2.81 -5.86 -21.73
N GLU A 292 2.59 -7.02 -22.35
CA GLU A 292 3.33 -7.45 -23.56
C GLU A 292 2.96 -6.61 -24.77
N LEU A 293 1.68 -6.25 -24.91
CA LEU A 293 1.23 -5.31 -25.93
C LEU A 293 1.80 -3.91 -25.70
N LYS A 294 1.85 -3.44 -24.44
CA LYS A 294 2.53 -2.18 -24.10
C LYS A 294 4.00 -2.20 -24.49
N MET A 295 4.70 -3.28 -24.13
CA MET A 295 6.11 -3.45 -24.47
C MET A 295 6.34 -3.43 -25.99
N LYS A 296 5.50 -4.15 -26.73
CA LYS A 296 5.55 -4.15 -28.19
C LYS A 296 5.30 -2.75 -28.76
N PHE A 297 4.28 -2.04 -28.27
CA PHE A 297 3.97 -0.68 -28.67
C PHE A 297 5.16 0.25 -28.44
N LEU A 298 5.70 0.31 -27.23
CA LEU A 298 6.85 1.15 -26.90
C LEU A 298 8.04 0.94 -27.84
N LYS A 299 8.30 -0.29 -28.26
CA LYS A 299 9.42 -0.67 -29.13
C LYS A 299 9.16 -0.48 -30.62
N SER A 300 7.91 -0.30 -31.06
CA SER A 300 7.56 -0.22 -32.49
C SER A 300 6.90 1.08 -32.95
N ASP A 301 6.31 1.84 -32.02
CA ASP A 301 5.66 3.11 -32.35
C ASP A 301 6.70 4.17 -32.77
N PRO A 302 6.43 5.01 -33.79
CA PRO A 302 7.40 5.96 -34.33
C PRO A 302 7.89 7.00 -33.32
N VAL A 303 7.12 7.33 -32.30
CA VAL A 303 7.48 8.32 -31.26
C VAL A 303 8.17 7.63 -30.10
N THR A 304 7.53 6.63 -29.50
CA THR A 304 8.02 6.01 -28.26
C THR A 304 9.31 5.20 -28.46
N SER A 305 9.48 4.54 -29.63
CA SER A 305 10.71 3.80 -29.95
C SER A 305 11.97 4.68 -30.05
N LEU A 306 11.78 6.00 -30.23
CA LEU A 306 12.87 6.96 -30.27
C LEU A 306 13.27 7.49 -28.88
N MET A 307 12.45 7.27 -27.86
CA MET A 307 12.76 7.71 -26.49
C MET A 307 14.03 7.05 -25.96
N PRO A 308 14.96 7.81 -25.35
CA PRO A 308 16.20 7.25 -24.80
C PRO A 308 15.97 6.11 -23.79
N ALA A 309 14.95 6.23 -22.93
CA ALA A 309 14.58 5.18 -21.97
C ALA A 309 14.19 3.88 -22.66
N VAL A 310 13.43 3.94 -23.75
CA VAL A 310 13.01 2.76 -24.53
C VAL A 310 14.19 2.12 -25.25
N LYS A 311 15.07 2.93 -25.86
CA LYS A 311 16.29 2.44 -26.53
C LYS A 311 17.28 1.79 -25.56
N ALA A 312 17.36 2.28 -24.34
CA ALA A 312 18.22 1.74 -23.28
C ALA A 312 17.57 0.57 -22.52
N ASP A 313 16.33 0.18 -22.88
CA ASP A 313 15.52 -0.83 -22.18
C ASP A 313 15.28 -0.51 -20.69
N HIS A 314 15.24 0.78 -20.33
CA HIS A 314 14.87 1.26 -19.00
C HIS A 314 13.35 1.24 -18.85
N ILE A 315 12.75 0.06 -19.09
CA ILE A 315 11.32 -0.21 -18.98
C ILE A 315 11.10 -1.14 -17.80
N VAL A 316 10.27 -0.70 -16.84
CA VAL A 316 9.96 -1.44 -15.62
C VAL A 316 8.53 -1.98 -15.71
N VAL A 317 8.35 -3.28 -15.60
CA VAL A 317 7.03 -3.90 -15.48
C VAL A 317 6.66 -3.97 -14.01
N MET A 318 5.54 -3.37 -13.64
CA MET A 318 5.06 -3.28 -12.25
C MET A 318 3.64 -3.83 -12.14
N ASP A 319 3.35 -4.55 -11.07
CA ASP A 319 1.97 -4.97 -10.76
C ASP A 319 1.06 -3.74 -10.65
N ALA A 320 -0.11 -3.79 -11.30
CA ALA A 320 -1.05 -2.67 -11.32
C ALA A 320 -1.62 -2.35 -9.93
N GLN A 321 -1.67 -3.34 -9.01
CA GLN A 321 -2.05 -3.07 -7.62
C GLN A 321 -1.00 -2.23 -6.89
N ALA A 322 0.27 -2.34 -7.24
CA ALA A 322 1.32 -1.47 -6.70
C ALA A 322 1.19 -0.01 -7.18
N MET A 323 0.54 0.21 -8.32
CA MET A 323 0.26 1.53 -8.87
C MET A 323 -1.02 2.17 -8.31
N ASN A 324 -1.84 1.42 -7.58
CA ASN A 324 -3.02 1.94 -6.87
C ASN A 324 -2.68 2.26 -5.41
N PRO A 325 -3.46 3.13 -4.74
CA PRO A 325 -3.34 3.40 -3.30
C PRO A 325 -3.65 2.16 -2.45
N THR A 326 -2.70 1.25 -2.34
CA THR A 326 -2.85 -0.08 -1.73
C THR A 326 -1.65 -0.46 -0.87
N ILE A 327 -1.76 -1.56 -0.14
CA ILE A 327 -0.64 -2.12 0.61
C ILE A 327 0.54 -2.49 -0.30
N ARG A 328 0.28 -2.76 -1.59
CA ARG A 328 1.32 -3.09 -2.57
C ARG A 328 2.11 -1.88 -3.09
N THR A 329 1.76 -0.66 -2.72
CA THR A 329 2.56 0.53 -3.02
C THR A 329 4.00 0.37 -2.54
N ILE A 330 4.23 -0.33 -1.41
CA ILE A 330 5.58 -0.65 -0.91
C ILE A 330 6.32 -1.57 -1.89
N GLU A 331 5.66 -2.57 -2.45
CA GLU A 331 6.24 -3.43 -3.50
C GLU A 331 6.62 -2.59 -4.74
N GLY A 332 5.79 -1.60 -5.11
CA GLY A 332 6.10 -0.67 -6.19
C GLY A 332 7.38 0.13 -5.95
N ILE A 333 7.61 0.58 -4.70
CA ILE A 333 8.86 1.27 -4.32
C ILE A 333 10.05 0.30 -4.46
N GLU A 334 9.94 -0.93 -3.98
CA GLU A 334 10.99 -1.95 -4.06
C GLU A 334 11.33 -2.29 -5.52
N VAL A 335 10.31 -2.58 -6.34
CA VAL A 335 10.49 -2.92 -7.76
C VAL A 335 11.18 -1.80 -8.54
N LEU A 336 10.77 -0.55 -8.31
CA LEU A 336 11.41 0.58 -9.00
C LEU A 336 12.83 0.83 -8.50
N ALA A 337 13.09 0.74 -7.19
CA ALA A 337 14.42 0.88 -6.62
C ALA A 337 15.37 -0.20 -7.16
N ASP A 338 14.95 -1.45 -7.20
CA ASP A 338 15.73 -2.58 -7.72
C ASP A 338 16.03 -2.42 -9.22
N ALA A 339 15.07 -1.94 -10.00
CA ALA A 339 15.27 -1.66 -11.42
C ALA A 339 16.29 -0.55 -11.65
N VAL A 340 16.23 0.53 -10.87
CA VAL A 340 17.20 1.65 -10.92
C VAL A 340 18.61 1.17 -10.56
N GLU A 341 18.74 0.39 -9.49
CA GLU A 341 20.03 -0.17 -9.06
C GLU A 341 20.61 -1.11 -10.13
N LYS A 342 19.80 -2.05 -10.64
CA LYS A 342 20.19 -3.01 -11.68
C LYS A 342 20.60 -2.33 -12.99
N ALA A 343 19.93 -1.25 -13.38
CA ALA A 343 20.27 -0.46 -14.56
C ALA A 343 21.54 0.41 -14.37
N GLY A 344 22.09 0.47 -13.14
CA GLY A 344 23.25 1.32 -12.81
C GLY A 344 22.94 2.81 -12.81
N LEU A 345 21.66 3.19 -12.73
CA LEU A 345 21.19 4.57 -12.74
C LEU A 345 21.32 5.28 -11.38
N ALA A 346 21.64 4.53 -10.33
CA ALA A 346 21.82 5.04 -8.96
C ALA A 346 23.23 5.61 -8.68
N LYS A 347 24.11 5.67 -9.68
CA LYS A 347 25.54 6.09 -9.52
C LYS A 347 25.77 7.57 -9.74
#